data_44dfcb6b7268c37080850cf76d9166c5
#
_entry.id   44dfcb6b7268c37080850cf76d9166c5
#
_cell.length_a   1.000
_cell.length_b   1.000
_cell.length_c   1.000
_cell.angle_alpha   90.00
_cell.angle_beta   90.00
_cell.angle_gamma   90.00
#
_symmetry.space_group_name_H-M   'P 1'
#
loop_
_entity.id
_entity.type
_entity.pdbx_description
1 polymer ?
#
loop_
_entity_poly.entity_id
_entity_poly.type
_entity_poly.pdbx_seq_one_letter_code
_entity_poly.pdbx_strand_id
1 'polypeptide(L)'
;MPVRLKDIDTTLRKLLKPEEFDDYCPNGIQVEGKGEIQKIVTGVTASRALIEAAIVKEADLILVHHGYFWKGEEVTITGLKKVRIQLLLSKGITLCAYHLPLDAHPRLGNNAQLAKILGIIQQAPLDTAKKHPLVLSGNLSEPQSFNQFEAFLESKLGQKPISIEGRSKNIKSIVWCSGAAQGFIELAVGFGADAYLTGEVSEQTVHIARESGIHFFAAGHHATERYGVQALGEIDGRIIGKPRGRLYQVAHDAWSHRLQTAWMCIEDFEG
;
A
#
# COMPACT_ATOMS: atom_id res chain seq x y z
N MET A 1 -25.25 8.74 -14.37
CA MET A 1 -24.87 8.68 -15.79
C MET A 1 -23.51 8.01 -15.84
N PRO A 2 -23.20 7.21 -16.85
CA PRO A 2 -21.87 6.65 -17.02
C PRO A 2 -20.85 7.76 -17.27
N VAL A 3 -19.59 7.52 -16.93
CA VAL A 3 -18.45 8.41 -17.15
C VAL A 3 -17.52 7.73 -18.17
N ARG A 4 -16.97 8.50 -19.11
CA ARG A 4 -16.06 7.91 -20.10
C ARG A 4 -14.75 7.51 -19.41
N LEU A 5 -14.24 6.34 -19.76
CA LEU A 5 -12.96 5.82 -19.26
C LEU A 5 -11.81 6.84 -19.45
N LYS A 6 -11.78 7.53 -20.60
CA LYS A 6 -10.79 8.57 -20.88
C LYS A 6 -10.81 9.73 -19.88
N ASP A 7 -12.00 10.11 -19.40
CA ASP A 7 -12.14 11.21 -18.44
C ASP A 7 -11.63 10.80 -17.06
N ILE A 8 -11.87 9.53 -16.68
CA ILE A 8 -11.33 8.92 -15.46
C ILE A 8 -9.80 8.86 -15.54
N ASP A 9 -9.24 8.32 -16.61
CA ASP A 9 -7.79 8.22 -16.80
C ASP A 9 -7.12 9.60 -16.76
N THR A 10 -7.69 10.58 -17.46
CA THR A 10 -7.18 11.96 -17.47
C THR A 10 -7.19 12.56 -16.05
N THR A 11 -8.23 12.31 -15.28
CA THR A 11 -8.37 12.83 -13.91
C THR A 11 -7.35 12.17 -12.98
N LEU A 12 -7.21 10.85 -13.04
CA LEU A 12 -6.25 10.10 -12.21
C LEU A 12 -4.82 10.46 -12.56
N ARG A 13 -4.47 10.60 -13.85
CA ARG A 13 -3.13 11.05 -14.28
C ARG A 13 -2.82 12.47 -13.80
N LYS A 14 -3.77 13.40 -13.91
CA LYS A 14 -3.58 14.77 -13.40
C LYS A 14 -3.39 14.79 -11.88
N LEU A 15 -4.06 13.91 -11.16
CA LEU A 15 -4.00 13.82 -9.70
C LEU A 15 -2.69 13.18 -9.22
N LEU A 16 -2.32 12.05 -9.80
CA LEU A 16 -1.22 11.19 -9.35
C LEU A 16 0.09 11.43 -10.10
N LYS A 17 0.04 12.07 -11.28
CA LYS A 17 1.20 12.44 -12.11
C LYS A 17 2.18 11.28 -12.33
N PRO A 18 1.74 10.12 -12.84
CA PRO A 18 2.57 8.93 -12.95
C PRO A 18 3.82 9.13 -13.81
N GLU A 19 3.82 10.07 -14.74
CA GLU A 19 4.95 10.43 -15.59
C GLU A 19 6.14 11.07 -14.83
N GLU A 20 5.93 11.46 -13.59
CA GLU A 20 6.98 12.01 -12.73
C GLU A 20 7.75 10.92 -11.94
N PHE A 21 7.37 9.63 -12.11
CA PHE A 21 7.92 8.51 -11.36
C PHE A 21 8.64 7.50 -12.29
N ASP A 22 9.85 7.11 -11.90
CA ASP A 22 10.49 5.89 -12.43
C ASP A 22 10.01 4.71 -11.58
N ASP A 23 8.95 4.05 -12.04
CA ASP A 23 8.28 3.00 -11.29
C ASP A 23 8.65 1.60 -11.82
N TYR A 24 8.34 0.59 -11.01
CA TYR A 24 8.59 -0.82 -11.31
C TYR A 24 7.50 -1.45 -12.19
N CYS A 25 6.40 -0.76 -12.40
CA CYS A 25 5.29 -1.21 -13.25
C CYS A 25 4.63 -0.03 -13.97
N PRO A 26 3.89 -0.27 -15.07
CA PRO A 26 3.10 0.76 -15.74
C PRO A 26 2.01 1.29 -14.82
N ASN A 27 1.94 2.63 -14.67
CA ASN A 27 0.86 3.30 -13.95
C ASN A 27 -0.24 3.76 -14.91
N GLY A 28 -1.50 3.61 -14.52
CA GLY A 28 -2.67 3.92 -15.33
C GLY A 28 -3.40 2.67 -15.81
N ILE A 29 -4.05 2.75 -16.97
CA ILE A 29 -4.78 1.62 -17.58
C ILE A 29 -3.79 0.54 -18.00
N GLN A 30 -3.94 -0.66 -17.44
CA GLN A 30 -3.12 -1.83 -17.77
C GLN A 30 -3.86 -2.85 -18.64
N VAL A 31 -5.17 -2.97 -18.47
CA VAL A 31 -6.06 -3.78 -19.31
C VAL A 31 -7.28 -2.94 -19.61
N GLU A 32 -7.52 -2.64 -20.88
CA GLU A 32 -8.67 -1.84 -21.30
C GLU A 32 -9.90 -2.71 -21.48
N GLY A 33 -11.01 -2.27 -20.92
CA GLY A 33 -12.34 -2.89 -21.03
C GLY A 33 -13.34 -1.97 -21.72
N LYS A 34 -14.49 -1.70 -21.06
CA LYS A 34 -15.55 -0.83 -21.60
C LYS A 34 -15.13 0.63 -21.60
N GLY A 35 -15.57 1.39 -22.61
CA GLY A 35 -15.34 2.83 -22.72
C GLY A 35 -16.19 3.70 -21.77
N GLU A 36 -17.26 3.16 -21.20
CA GLU A 36 -18.16 3.82 -20.26
C GLU A 36 -18.19 3.09 -18.92
N ILE A 37 -17.96 3.83 -17.85
CA ILE A 37 -17.80 3.33 -16.49
C ILE A 37 -18.93 3.84 -15.62
N GLN A 38 -19.63 2.92 -14.97
CA GLN A 38 -20.67 3.23 -13.98
C GLN A 38 -20.29 2.74 -12.59
N LYS A 39 -19.51 1.65 -12.52
CA LYS A 39 -19.16 1.01 -11.26
C LYS A 39 -17.66 0.72 -11.18
N ILE A 40 -17.05 1.24 -10.11
CA ILE A 40 -15.63 1.06 -9.82
C ILE A 40 -15.50 0.20 -8.55
N VAL A 41 -14.63 -0.80 -8.60
CA VAL A 41 -14.19 -1.58 -7.44
C VAL A 41 -12.74 -1.22 -7.15
N THR A 42 -12.42 -0.97 -5.89
CA THR A 42 -11.05 -0.71 -5.45
C THR A 42 -10.49 -1.90 -4.68
N GLY A 43 -9.20 -2.15 -4.81
CA GLY A 43 -8.48 -3.17 -4.06
C GLY A 43 -6.98 -2.92 -4.04
N VAL A 44 -6.22 -3.61 -3.18
CA VAL A 44 -4.78 -3.43 -3.13
C VAL A 44 -4.11 -4.13 -4.31
N THR A 45 -4.37 -5.40 -4.50
CA THR A 45 -3.68 -6.24 -5.49
C THR A 45 -4.68 -6.85 -6.47
N ALA A 46 -4.39 -6.79 -7.78
CA ALA A 46 -5.19 -7.38 -8.85
C ALA A 46 -5.12 -8.93 -8.84
N SER A 47 -5.50 -9.54 -7.72
CA SER A 47 -5.59 -10.99 -7.54
C SER A 47 -6.81 -11.56 -8.27
N ARG A 48 -6.79 -12.88 -8.55
CA ARG A 48 -7.97 -13.56 -9.11
C ARG A 48 -9.20 -13.36 -8.22
N ALA A 49 -9.04 -13.45 -6.92
CA ALA A 49 -10.13 -13.28 -5.96
C ALA A 49 -10.76 -11.88 -6.03
N LEU A 50 -9.95 -10.81 -6.16
CA LEU A 50 -10.46 -9.46 -6.37
C LEU A 50 -11.24 -9.33 -7.70
N ILE A 51 -10.71 -9.92 -8.78
CA ILE A 51 -11.39 -9.89 -10.09
C ILE A 51 -12.73 -10.61 -10.02
N GLU A 52 -12.78 -11.81 -9.42
CA GLU A 52 -14.02 -12.59 -9.25
C GLU A 52 -15.04 -11.83 -8.39
N ALA A 53 -14.59 -11.18 -7.32
CA ALA A 53 -15.46 -10.33 -6.51
C ALA A 53 -15.98 -9.09 -7.28
N ALA A 54 -15.14 -8.48 -8.11
CA ALA A 54 -15.53 -7.38 -8.98
C ALA A 54 -16.55 -7.81 -10.06
N ILE A 55 -16.40 -9.00 -10.61
CA ILE A 55 -17.36 -9.61 -11.55
C ILE A 55 -18.72 -9.78 -10.87
N VAL A 56 -18.76 -10.35 -9.67
CA VAL A 56 -20.01 -10.52 -8.89
C VAL A 56 -20.68 -9.18 -8.62
N LYS A 57 -19.90 -8.13 -8.46
CA LYS A 57 -20.41 -6.77 -8.25
C LYS A 57 -20.71 -6.03 -9.57
N GLU A 58 -20.53 -6.68 -10.72
CA GLU A 58 -20.73 -6.10 -12.05
C GLU A 58 -19.93 -4.81 -12.24
N ALA A 59 -18.66 -4.82 -11.83
CA ALA A 59 -17.76 -3.69 -12.00
C ALA A 59 -17.41 -3.47 -13.46
N ASP A 60 -17.27 -2.20 -13.85
CA ASP A 60 -16.75 -1.80 -15.16
C ASP A 60 -15.25 -1.49 -15.09
N LEU A 61 -14.75 -1.09 -13.90
CA LEU A 61 -13.34 -0.76 -13.66
C LEU A 61 -12.90 -1.30 -12.29
N ILE A 62 -11.71 -1.88 -12.26
CA ILE A 62 -11.00 -2.23 -11.03
C ILE A 62 -9.80 -1.29 -10.90
N LEU A 63 -9.72 -0.55 -9.80
CA LEU A 63 -8.63 0.35 -9.46
C LEU A 63 -7.81 -0.26 -8.33
N VAL A 64 -6.52 -0.50 -8.59
CA VAL A 64 -5.63 -1.17 -7.64
C VAL A 64 -4.34 -0.40 -7.40
N HIS A 65 -3.62 -0.79 -6.35
CA HIS A 65 -2.25 -0.40 -6.10
C HIS A 65 -1.28 -1.34 -6.85
N HIS A 66 -1.40 -2.63 -6.69
CA HIS A 66 -0.58 -3.63 -7.36
C HIS A 66 -1.32 -4.24 -8.56
N GLY A 67 -0.91 -3.84 -9.75
CA GLY A 67 -1.40 -4.41 -11.01
C GLY A 67 -0.49 -5.53 -11.55
N TYR A 68 -0.22 -5.44 -12.86
CA TYR A 68 0.58 -6.39 -13.64
C TYR A 68 1.74 -5.68 -14.34
N PHE A 69 2.51 -6.46 -15.12
CA PHE A 69 3.59 -5.97 -15.97
C PHE A 69 4.76 -5.34 -15.20
N TRP A 70 5.14 -6.00 -14.10
CA TRP A 70 6.28 -5.58 -13.29
C TRP A 70 7.59 -5.69 -14.06
N LYS A 71 8.51 -4.76 -13.81
CA LYS A 71 9.85 -4.78 -14.36
C LYS A 71 10.56 -6.08 -13.96
N GLY A 72 11.03 -6.84 -14.96
CA GLY A 72 11.63 -8.17 -14.75
C GLY A 72 10.62 -9.33 -14.70
N GLU A 73 9.32 -9.07 -14.76
CA GLU A 73 8.31 -10.12 -14.92
C GLU A 73 8.35 -10.69 -16.35
N GLU A 74 8.05 -12.01 -16.48
CA GLU A 74 7.89 -12.64 -17.80
C GLU A 74 6.83 -11.89 -18.64
N VAL A 75 7.20 -11.46 -19.83
CA VAL A 75 6.34 -10.65 -20.70
C VAL A 75 5.20 -11.44 -21.34
N THR A 76 5.34 -12.77 -21.41
CA THR A 76 4.34 -13.65 -22.02
C THR A 76 3.08 -13.75 -21.17
N ILE A 77 1.91 -13.82 -21.83
CA ILE A 77 0.61 -13.94 -21.18
C ILE A 77 0.26 -15.42 -21.07
N THR A 78 0.85 -16.10 -20.09
CA THR A 78 0.66 -17.53 -19.79
C THR A 78 0.27 -17.76 -18.33
N GLY A 79 -0.06 -18.97 -17.97
CA GLY A 79 -0.32 -19.39 -16.57
C GLY A 79 -1.34 -18.50 -15.85
N LEU A 80 -1.00 -18.05 -14.65
CA LEU A 80 -1.87 -17.25 -13.80
C LEU A 80 -2.18 -15.88 -14.41
N LYS A 81 -1.19 -15.24 -15.06
CA LYS A 81 -1.37 -13.95 -15.75
C LYS A 81 -2.44 -14.08 -16.85
N LYS A 82 -2.37 -15.15 -17.68
CA LYS A 82 -3.37 -15.43 -18.70
C LYS A 82 -4.78 -15.53 -18.11
N VAL A 83 -4.95 -16.30 -17.04
CA VAL A 83 -6.28 -16.49 -16.41
C VAL A 83 -6.86 -15.16 -15.93
N ARG A 84 -6.06 -14.34 -15.26
CA ARG A 84 -6.49 -13.03 -14.73
C ARG A 84 -6.87 -12.07 -15.86
N ILE A 85 -6.02 -11.92 -16.88
CA ILE A 85 -6.28 -11.05 -18.03
C ILE A 85 -7.50 -11.55 -18.83
N GLN A 86 -7.65 -12.85 -19.03
CA GLN A 86 -8.81 -13.43 -19.70
C GLN A 86 -10.12 -13.13 -18.98
N LEU A 87 -10.15 -13.18 -17.64
CA LEU A 87 -11.33 -12.81 -16.86
C LEU A 87 -11.70 -11.34 -17.07
N LEU A 88 -10.73 -10.44 -17.02
CA LEU A 88 -10.95 -9.00 -17.26
C LEU A 88 -11.50 -8.76 -18.67
N LEU A 89 -10.83 -9.27 -19.71
CA LEU A 89 -11.23 -9.07 -21.10
C LEU A 89 -12.60 -9.69 -21.43
N SER A 90 -12.87 -10.91 -20.93
CA SER A 90 -14.14 -11.59 -21.18
C SER A 90 -15.35 -10.89 -20.57
N LYS A 91 -15.12 -10.09 -19.51
CA LYS A 91 -16.17 -9.31 -18.82
C LYS A 91 -16.16 -7.83 -19.21
N GLY A 92 -15.22 -7.40 -20.05
CA GLY A 92 -15.05 -6.01 -20.41
C GLY A 92 -14.71 -5.11 -19.24
N ILE A 93 -13.97 -5.63 -18.23
CA ILE A 93 -13.58 -4.88 -17.04
C ILE A 93 -12.22 -4.23 -17.29
N THR A 94 -12.13 -2.93 -17.09
CA THR A 94 -10.86 -2.20 -17.13
C THR A 94 -10.06 -2.44 -15.84
N LEU A 95 -8.77 -2.74 -15.96
CA LEU A 95 -7.83 -2.72 -14.84
C LEU A 95 -6.98 -1.45 -14.90
N CYS A 96 -7.01 -0.68 -13.85
CA CYS A 96 -6.17 0.51 -13.66
C CYS A 96 -5.33 0.34 -12.39
N ALA A 97 -4.03 0.61 -12.48
CA ALA A 97 -3.10 0.46 -11.36
C ALA A 97 -2.28 1.74 -11.15
N TYR A 98 -2.08 2.12 -9.89
CA TYR A 98 -1.17 3.20 -9.50
C TYR A 98 -0.34 2.75 -8.29
N HIS A 99 0.98 2.61 -8.49
CA HIS A 99 1.94 2.11 -7.49
C HIS A 99 2.62 3.29 -6.77
N LEU A 100 3.90 3.59 -7.07
CA LEU A 100 4.63 4.67 -6.38
C LEU A 100 3.93 6.05 -6.42
N PRO A 101 3.21 6.44 -7.49
CA PRO A 101 2.44 7.68 -7.48
C PRO A 101 1.37 7.72 -6.38
N LEU A 102 0.78 6.56 -6.05
CA LEU A 102 -0.17 6.47 -4.97
C LEU A 102 0.52 6.45 -3.60
N ASP A 103 1.69 5.81 -3.46
CA ASP A 103 2.43 5.84 -2.18
C ASP A 103 2.86 7.25 -1.79
N ALA A 104 3.35 8.01 -2.76
CA ALA A 104 3.92 9.34 -2.55
C ALA A 104 2.88 10.47 -2.46
N HIS A 105 1.61 10.22 -2.81
CA HIS A 105 0.63 11.30 -2.85
C HIS A 105 0.37 11.90 -1.46
N PRO A 106 0.54 13.23 -1.25
CA PRO A 106 0.64 13.83 0.09
C PRO A 106 -0.65 13.80 0.92
N ARG A 107 -1.80 13.52 0.31
CA ARG A 107 -3.09 13.46 0.99
C ARG A 107 -3.79 12.11 0.86
N LEU A 108 -3.66 11.46 -0.29
CA LEU A 108 -4.37 10.23 -0.63
C LEU A 108 -3.48 9.00 -0.55
N GLY A 109 -2.17 9.22 -0.56
CA GLY A 109 -1.19 8.15 -0.63
C GLY A 109 -1.20 7.22 0.57
N ASN A 110 -0.72 6.01 0.36
CA ASN A 110 -0.64 5.00 1.41
C ASN A 110 0.08 5.54 2.65
N ASN A 111 1.23 6.20 2.47
CA ASN A 111 2.00 6.77 3.58
C ASN A 111 1.26 7.88 4.32
N ALA A 112 0.56 8.77 3.60
CA ALA A 112 -0.22 9.85 4.20
C ALA A 112 -1.45 9.32 4.97
N GLN A 113 -2.14 8.34 4.40
CA GLN A 113 -3.29 7.71 5.04
C GLN A 113 -2.88 6.87 6.26
N LEU A 114 -1.77 6.15 6.17
CA LEU A 114 -1.20 5.41 7.30
C LEU A 114 -0.89 6.35 8.47
N ALA A 115 -0.22 7.47 8.20
CA ALA A 115 0.04 8.48 9.22
C ALA A 115 -1.24 9.04 9.86
N LYS A 116 -2.27 9.30 9.06
CA LYS A 116 -3.58 9.77 9.54
C LYS A 116 -4.24 8.74 10.49
N ILE A 117 -4.21 7.46 10.12
CA ILE A 117 -4.81 6.37 10.92
C ILE A 117 -4.06 6.17 12.24
N LEU A 118 -2.74 6.32 12.21
CA LEU A 118 -1.88 6.20 13.38
C LEU A 118 -1.79 7.49 14.20
N GLY A 119 -2.43 8.58 13.78
CA GLY A 119 -2.39 9.85 14.50
C GLY A 119 -1.00 10.49 14.55
N ILE A 120 -0.15 10.22 13.54
CA ILE A 120 1.20 10.80 13.45
C ILE A 120 1.09 12.28 13.08
N ILE A 121 1.73 13.12 13.86
CA ILE A 121 1.75 14.58 13.70
C ILE A 121 3.13 15.05 13.24
N GLN A 122 3.21 16.32 12.79
CA GLN A 122 4.45 16.96 12.33
C GLN A 122 5.15 16.16 11.20
N GLN A 123 4.35 15.65 10.26
CA GLN A 123 4.84 14.82 9.17
C GLN A 123 5.75 15.63 8.24
N ALA A 124 6.90 15.03 7.91
CA ALA A 124 7.85 15.58 6.96
C ALA A 124 8.48 14.48 6.10
N PRO A 125 8.81 14.76 4.83
CA PRO A 125 9.59 13.84 4.03
C PRO A 125 11.00 13.71 4.58
N LEU A 126 11.51 12.47 4.65
CA LEU A 126 12.85 12.22 5.17
C LEU A 126 13.92 12.37 4.08
N ASP A 127 13.65 11.88 2.87
CA ASP A 127 14.55 12.00 1.73
C ASP A 127 14.13 13.19 0.85
N THR A 128 14.53 14.39 1.26
CA THR A 128 14.20 15.64 0.55
C THR A 128 14.98 15.84 -0.75
N ALA A 129 15.99 15.02 -1.04
CA ALA A 129 16.71 15.05 -2.31
C ALA A 129 15.86 14.45 -3.44
N LYS A 130 14.91 13.60 -3.14
CA LYS A 130 13.97 13.02 -4.11
C LYS A 130 12.80 13.96 -4.36
N LYS A 131 12.43 14.09 -5.63
CA LYS A 131 11.24 14.86 -6.03
C LYS A 131 9.95 14.34 -5.37
N HIS A 132 9.85 13.03 -5.22
CA HIS A 132 8.72 12.32 -4.62
C HIS A 132 9.23 11.37 -3.53
N PRO A 133 9.47 11.88 -2.32
CA PRO A 133 9.94 11.06 -1.21
C PRO A 133 8.85 10.09 -0.75
N LEU A 134 9.25 8.83 -0.53
CA LEU A 134 8.37 7.78 -0.02
C LEU A 134 8.49 7.62 1.50
N VAL A 135 9.68 7.88 2.04
CA VAL A 135 9.95 7.74 3.47
C VAL A 135 9.58 9.03 4.18
N LEU A 136 8.73 8.92 5.18
CA LEU A 136 8.26 10.05 5.98
C LEU A 136 8.72 9.92 7.42
N SER A 137 8.84 11.04 8.11
CA SER A 137 9.10 11.15 9.54
C SER A 137 8.00 11.96 10.22
N GLY A 138 7.81 11.73 11.51
CA GLY A 138 6.85 12.47 12.32
C GLY A 138 6.90 12.05 13.77
N ASN A 139 5.93 12.51 14.56
CA ASN A 139 5.85 12.21 15.98
C ASN A 139 4.49 11.60 16.35
N LEU A 140 4.49 10.70 17.31
CA LEU A 140 3.25 10.32 17.99
C LEU A 140 2.77 11.50 18.83
N SER A 141 1.46 11.68 18.98
CA SER A 141 0.88 12.73 19.82
C SER A 141 1.37 12.59 21.27
N GLU A 142 1.35 11.36 21.78
CA GLU A 142 1.88 11.00 23.09
C GLU A 142 2.93 9.89 22.96
N PRO A 143 4.02 9.93 23.77
CA PRO A 143 5.00 8.85 23.80
C PRO A 143 4.36 7.53 24.25
N GLN A 144 4.72 6.43 23.61
CA GLN A 144 4.21 5.09 23.93
C GLN A 144 5.38 4.14 24.19
N SER A 145 5.22 3.20 25.12
CA SER A 145 6.17 2.10 25.25
C SER A 145 6.09 1.17 24.03
N PHE A 146 7.11 0.33 23.85
CA PHE A 146 7.15 -0.66 22.77
C PHE A 146 5.86 -1.51 22.71
N ASN A 147 5.47 -2.11 23.83
CA ASN A 147 4.27 -2.96 23.89
C ASN A 147 2.96 -2.20 23.64
N GLN A 148 2.88 -0.93 24.11
CA GLN A 148 1.71 -0.10 23.85
C GLN A 148 1.60 0.23 22.35
N PHE A 149 2.71 0.55 21.69
CA PHE A 149 2.70 0.87 20.28
C PHE A 149 2.45 -0.37 19.40
N GLU A 150 3.01 -1.54 19.77
CA GLU A 150 2.70 -2.81 19.10
C GLU A 150 1.19 -3.14 19.14
N ALA A 151 0.60 -3.08 20.33
CA ALA A 151 -0.85 -3.31 20.50
C ALA A 151 -1.70 -2.27 19.77
N PHE A 152 -1.24 -1.02 19.75
CA PHE A 152 -1.89 0.06 18.99
C PHE A 152 -1.87 -0.21 17.49
N LEU A 153 -0.71 -0.61 16.93
CA LEU A 153 -0.60 -1.00 15.52
C LEU A 153 -1.55 -2.17 15.19
N GLU A 154 -1.55 -3.22 16.00
CA GLU A 154 -2.45 -4.36 15.83
C GLU A 154 -3.92 -3.92 15.81
N SER A 155 -4.32 -3.07 16.75
CA SER A 155 -5.69 -2.57 16.85
C SER A 155 -6.12 -1.73 15.61
N LYS A 156 -5.18 -0.95 15.04
CA LYS A 156 -5.46 -0.06 13.91
C LYS A 156 -5.39 -0.77 12.56
N LEU A 157 -4.46 -1.69 12.42
CA LEU A 157 -4.19 -2.36 11.15
C LEU A 157 -4.84 -3.75 11.05
N GLY A 158 -5.38 -4.27 12.17
CA GLY A 158 -6.04 -5.58 12.23
C GLY A 158 -5.09 -6.75 12.03
N GLN A 159 -3.80 -6.53 12.25
CA GLN A 159 -2.74 -7.53 12.13
C GLN A 159 -1.64 -7.23 13.14
N LYS A 160 -1.22 -8.27 13.87
CA LYS A 160 -0.08 -8.16 14.78
C LYS A 160 1.19 -7.95 13.97
N PRO A 161 1.99 -6.90 14.23
CA PRO A 161 3.25 -6.69 13.53
C PRO A 161 4.30 -7.72 13.98
N ILE A 162 5.28 -7.99 13.11
CA ILE A 162 6.57 -8.56 13.53
C ILE A 162 7.37 -7.41 14.10
N SER A 163 7.76 -7.51 15.37
CA SER A 163 8.33 -6.39 16.10
C SER A 163 9.68 -6.72 16.70
N ILE A 164 10.60 -5.76 16.70
CA ILE A 164 11.93 -5.85 17.31
C ILE A 164 12.06 -4.70 18.29
N GLU A 165 12.23 -5.03 19.57
CA GLU A 165 12.38 -4.03 20.62
C GLU A 165 13.77 -3.37 20.55
N GLY A 166 13.79 -2.04 20.54
CA GLY A 166 15.00 -1.21 20.57
C GLY A 166 15.38 -0.80 21.98
N ARG A 167 16.24 0.23 22.09
CA ARG A 167 16.77 0.69 23.38
C ARG A 167 15.96 1.82 24.02
N SER A 168 15.22 2.58 23.23
CA SER A 168 14.41 3.68 23.76
C SER A 168 13.31 3.17 24.67
N LYS A 169 13.15 3.79 25.85
CA LYS A 169 12.05 3.44 26.77
C LYS A 169 10.67 3.74 26.17
N ASN A 170 10.59 4.82 25.41
CA ASN A 170 9.36 5.28 24.79
C ASN A 170 9.62 5.66 23.33
N ILE A 171 8.61 5.44 22.49
CA ILE A 171 8.56 5.83 21.08
C ILE A 171 7.81 7.16 21.00
N LYS A 172 8.49 8.18 20.50
CA LYS A 172 7.92 9.49 20.20
C LYS A 172 8.15 9.84 18.73
N SER A 173 9.40 9.77 18.28
CA SER A 173 9.81 10.00 16.90
C SER A 173 9.70 8.73 16.08
N ILE A 174 9.01 8.80 14.94
CA ILE A 174 8.78 7.65 14.07
C ILE A 174 9.12 8.00 12.63
N VAL A 175 9.76 7.06 11.94
CA VAL A 175 9.95 7.05 10.48
C VAL A 175 9.12 5.90 9.92
N TRP A 176 8.49 6.10 8.76
CA TRP A 176 7.70 5.04 8.13
C TRP A 176 7.74 5.09 6.61
N CYS A 177 7.52 3.93 6.02
CA CYS A 177 7.22 3.74 4.60
C CYS A 177 6.39 2.47 4.44
N SER A 178 5.24 2.54 3.75
CA SER A 178 4.37 1.39 3.50
C SER A 178 5.04 0.32 2.63
N GLY A 179 4.48 -0.89 2.61
CA GLY A 179 4.87 -1.97 1.72
C GLY A 179 6.25 -2.59 2.01
N ALA A 180 6.94 -3.00 0.95
CA ALA A 180 8.24 -3.66 1.02
C ALA A 180 9.40 -2.65 1.15
N ALA A 181 9.38 -1.82 2.19
CA ALA A 181 10.32 -0.73 2.40
C ALA A 181 11.32 -1.00 3.54
N GLN A 182 11.50 -2.25 3.96
CA GLN A 182 12.36 -2.65 5.07
C GLN A 182 13.81 -2.18 4.92
N GLY A 183 14.31 -2.04 3.69
CA GLY A 183 15.67 -1.55 3.41
C GLY A 183 15.91 -0.08 3.77
N PHE A 184 14.86 0.72 4.01
CA PHE A 184 15.01 2.12 4.43
C PHE A 184 15.26 2.30 5.93
N ILE A 185 15.42 1.22 6.69
CA ILE A 185 15.71 1.28 8.13
C ILE A 185 16.97 2.12 8.41
N GLU A 186 17.99 2.07 7.55
CA GLU A 186 19.22 2.87 7.72
C GLU A 186 18.96 4.38 7.67
N LEU A 187 17.99 4.83 6.88
CA LEU A 187 17.55 6.23 6.88
C LEU A 187 16.93 6.61 8.22
N ALA A 188 16.11 5.72 8.80
CA ALA A 188 15.50 5.95 10.10
C ALA A 188 16.54 6.00 11.22
N VAL A 189 17.54 5.12 11.18
CA VAL A 189 18.68 5.12 12.10
C VAL A 189 19.50 6.41 11.95
N GLY A 190 19.84 6.80 10.72
CA GLY A 190 20.60 8.03 10.45
C GLY A 190 19.85 9.30 10.87
N PHE A 191 18.52 9.29 10.84
CA PHE A 191 17.66 10.37 11.33
C PHE A 191 17.61 10.42 12.89
N GLY A 192 17.92 9.32 13.56
CA GLY A 192 17.82 9.21 15.01
C GLY A 192 16.38 8.99 15.50
N ALA A 193 15.54 8.33 14.71
CA ALA A 193 14.18 8.00 15.12
C ALA A 193 14.14 6.96 16.25
N ASP A 194 13.12 7.02 17.11
CA ASP A 194 12.88 5.97 18.10
C ASP A 194 12.40 4.67 17.46
N ALA A 195 11.60 4.78 16.36
CA ALA A 195 11.03 3.62 15.68
C ALA A 195 11.01 3.76 14.16
N TYR A 196 11.13 2.61 13.48
CA TYR A 196 10.84 2.47 12.04
C TYR A 196 9.67 1.52 11.81
N LEU A 197 8.67 1.97 11.03
CA LEU A 197 7.49 1.20 10.65
C LEU A 197 7.46 0.97 9.15
N THR A 198 7.23 -0.28 8.74
CA THR A 198 7.05 -0.67 7.33
C THR A 198 6.11 -1.87 7.20
N GLY A 199 5.93 -2.41 5.98
CA GLY A 199 5.08 -3.58 5.77
C GLY A 199 5.80 -4.92 5.90
N GLU A 200 7.10 -4.98 5.58
CA GLU A 200 7.88 -6.22 5.50
C GLU A 200 9.14 -6.19 6.36
N VAL A 201 9.76 -7.37 6.52
CA VAL A 201 11.02 -7.57 7.23
C VAL A 201 11.95 -8.45 6.41
N SER A 202 13.26 -8.24 6.54
CA SER A 202 14.32 -9.12 6.03
C SER A 202 15.32 -9.44 7.13
N GLU A 203 16.12 -10.50 6.98
CA GLU A 203 17.18 -10.86 7.91
C GLU A 203 18.11 -9.67 8.20
N GLN A 204 18.57 -8.98 7.17
CA GLN A 204 19.41 -7.80 7.30
C GLN A 204 18.75 -6.72 8.16
N THR A 205 17.45 -6.47 7.97
CA THR A 205 16.70 -5.48 8.75
C THR A 205 16.67 -5.83 10.23
N VAL A 206 16.52 -7.13 10.57
CA VAL A 206 16.56 -7.60 11.97
C VAL A 206 17.90 -7.28 12.62
N HIS A 207 19.02 -7.55 11.95
CA HIS A 207 20.35 -7.25 12.47
C HIS A 207 20.56 -5.76 12.65
N ILE A 208 20.20 -4.94 11.66
CA ILE A 208 20.33 -3.48 11.76
C ILE A 208 19.49 -2.94 12.94
N ALA A 209 18.24 -3.40 13.10
CA ALA A 209 17.39 -2.97 14.21
C ALA A 209 18.01 -3.30 15.58
N ARG A 210 18.49 -4.52 15.76
CA ARG A 210 19.12 -4.98 17.02
C ARG A 210 20.42 -4.23 17.33
N GLU A 211 21.28 -4.05 16.35
CA GLU A 211 22.60 -3.42 16.53
C GLU A 211 22.48 -1.92 16.75
N SER A 212 21.65 -1.23 15.97
CA SER A 212 21.40 0.22 16.12
C SER A 212 20.55 0.53 17.37
N GLY A 213 19.71 -0.40 17.81
CA GLY A 213 18.81 -0.23 18.92
C GLY A 213 17.56 0.60 18.61
N ILE A 214 17.20 0.73 17.33
CA ILE A 214 15.92 1.31 16.91
C ILE A 214 14.79 0.29 17.11
N HIS A 215 13.62 0.73 17.54
CA HIS A 215 12.43 -0.13 17.46
C HIS A 215 12.03 -0.34 16.01
N PHE A 216 11.66 -1.58 15.66
CA PHE A 216 11.25 -1.91 14.31
C PHE A 216 9.90 -2.63 14.31
N PHE A 217 9.03 -2.27 13.34
CA PHE A 217 7.71 -2.87 13.18
C PHE A 217 7.44 -3.17 11.70
N ALA A 218 7.28 -4.46 11.37
CA ALA A 218 6.74 -4.90 10.08
C ALA A 218 5.25 -5.21 10.25
N ALA A 219 4.41 -4.27 9.83
CA ALA A 219 2.97 -4.31 10.12
C ALA A 219 2.11 -4.94 9.03
N GLY A 220 2.75 -5.58 8.04
CA GLY A 220 2.12 -6.23 6.90
C GLY A 220 2.06 -5.37 5.65
N HIS A 221 2.52 -5.91 4.53
CA HIS A 221 2.55 -5.22 3.24
C HIS A 221 1.14 -4.72 2.88
N HIS A 222 0.19 -5.64 2.74
CA HIS A 222 -1.20 -5.31 2.44
C HIS A 222 -1.83 -4.36 3.49
N ALA A 223 -1.57 -4.60 4.78
CA ALA A 223 -2.16 -3.82 5.86
C ALA A 223 -1.71 -2.34 5.85
N THR A 224 -0.51 -2.06 5.37
CA THR A 224 0.04 -0.70 5.26
C THR A 224 -0.36 0.01 3.97
N GLU A 225 -0.88 -0.69 2.94
CA GLU A 225 -1.15 -0.14 1.61
C GLU A 225 -2.63 -0.13 1.19
N ARG A 226 -3.54 -0.59 2.02
CA ARG A 226 -4.96 -0.64 1.66
C ARG A 226 -5.68 0.71 1.70
N TYR A 227 -5.13 1.69 2.36
CA TYR A 227 -5.82 2.95 2.63
C TYR A 227 -5.71 3.97 1.49
N GLY A 228 -4.66 3.91 0.69
CA GLY A 228 -4.48 4.79 -0.47
C GLY A 228 -5.53 4.56 -1.55
N VAL A 229 -5.75 3.31 -1.95
CA VAL A 229 -6.79 2.98 -2.94
C VAL A 229 -8.19 3.27 -2.42
N GLN A 230 -8.44 3.15 -1.11
CA GLN A 230 -9.69 3.53 -0.47
C GLN A 230 -9.93 5.03 -0.60
N ALA A 231 -8.95 5.83 -0.18
CA ALA A 231 -9.03 7.29 -0.26
C ALA A 231 -9.15 7.78 -1.71
N LEU A 232 -8.48 7.12 -2.65
CA LEU A 232 -8.57 7.44 -4.07
C LEU A 232 -9.96 7.14 -4.61
N GLY A 233 -10.55 5.99 -4.25
CA GLY A 233 -11.91 5.63 -4.65
C GLY A 233 -12.98 6.59 -4.11
N GLU A 234 -12.83 7.08 -2.88
CA GLU A 234 -13.75 8.07 -2.29
C GLU A 234 -13.73 9.41 -3.04
N ILE A 235 -12.59 9.80 -3.58
CA ILE A 235 -12.45 11.05 -4.36
C ILE A 235 -13.05 10.90 -5.75
N ASP A 236 -12.86 9.77 -6.41
CA ASP A 236 -13.44 9.51 -7.73
C ASP A 236 -14.97 9.71 -7.71
N GLY A 237 -15.64 9.30 -6.66
CA GLY A 237 -17.06 9.56 -6.48
C GLY A 237 -17.44 11.06 -6.37
N ARG A 238 -16.48 11.94 -6.03
CA ARG A 238 -16.71 13.39 -5.86
C ARG A 238 -16.21 14.22 -7.05
N ILE A 239 -15.09 13.80 -7.67
CA ILE A 239 -14.39 14.59 -8.73
C ILE A 239 -14.98 14.30 -10.11
N ILE A 240 -15.41 13.07 -10.38
CA ILE A 240 -15.95 12.67 -11.69
C ILE A 240 -17.43 13.01 -11.82
N GLY A 241 -17.96 13.91 -10.96
CA GLY A 241 -19.31 14.41 -11.06
C GLY A 241 -20.39 13.34 -10.88
N LYS A 242 -20.58 12.87 -9.64
CA LYS A 242 -21.64 11.96 -9.22
C LYS A 242 -21.98 10.87 -10.24
N PRO A 243 -21.18 9.83 -10.41
CA PRO A 243 -21.78 8.61 -10.87
C PRO A 243 -22.78 8.20 -9.77
N ARG A 244 -24.02 7.95 -10.13
CA ARG A 244 -24.95 7.21 -9.25
C ARG A 244 -24.50 5.75 -9.09
N GLY A 245 -23.23 5.45 -9.34
CA GLY A 245 -22.54 4.20 -9.16
C GLY A 245 -22.03 4.09 -7.72
N ARG A 246 -22.36 3.01 -7.03
CA ARG A 246 -21.81 2.70 -5.71
C ARG A 246 -20.34 2.33 -5.83
N LEU A 247 -19.47 3.04 -5.12
CA LEU A 247 -18.11 2.59 -4.86
C LEU A 247 -18.19 1.34 -3.98
N TYR A 248 -17.65 0.23 -4.42
CA TYR A 248 -17.53 -0.98 -3.62
C TYR A 248 -16.08 -1.19 -3.24
N GLN A 249 -15.83 -1.07 -1.96
CA GLN A 249 -14.59 -1.50 -1.35
C GLN A 249 -14.67 -3.01 -1.16
N VAL A 250 -13.78 -3.75 -1.78
CA VAL A 250 -13.57 -5.16 -1.48
C VAL A 250 -12.32 -5.26 -0.64
N ALA A 251 -12.50 -5.24 0.67
CA ALA A 251 -11.45 -5.68 1.58
C ALA A 251 -11.32 -7.20 1.42
N HIS A 252 -10.31 -7.65 0.71
CA HIS A 252 -10.02 -9.08 0.64
C HIS A 252 -9.03 -9.42 1.74
N ASP A 253 -9.55 -9.90 2.86
CA ASP A 253 -8.83 -10.48 3.99
C ASP A 253 -8.22 -11.87 3.67
N ALA A 254 -7.86 -12.12 2.41
CA ALA A 254 -7.26 -13.40 2.02
C ALA A 254 -5.86 -13.65 2.66
N TRP A 255 -5.32 -12.65 3.36
CA TRP A 255 -4.03 -12.73 4.05
C TRP A 255 -4.14 -12.90 5.57
N SER A 256 -5.36 -12.86 6.13
CA SER A 256 -5.56 -12.88 7.56
C SER A 256 -5.46 -14.27 8.13
N HIS A 257 -4.63 -15.01 8.37
CA HIS A 257 -4.47 -16.18 9.29
C HIS A 257 -3.67 -17.41 8.84
N ARG A 258 -3.24 -17.53 7.56
CA ARG A 258 -2.52 -18.77 7.16
C ARG A 258 -1.06 -18.62 6.75
N LEU A 259 -0.53 -17.40 6.66
CA LEU A 259 0.90 -17.19 6.30
C LEU A 259 1.77 -16.74 7.48
N GLN A 260 1.22 -16.56 8.67
CA GLN A 260 2.03 -16.41 9.89
C GLN A 260 2.90 -17.63 10.19
N THR A 261 2.51 -18.81 9.69
CA THR A 261 3.23 -20.07 9.94
C THR A 261 4.43 -20.33 9.03
N ALA A 262 4.61 -19.60 7.94
CA ALA A 262 5.75 -19.80 7.02
C ALA A 262 7.02 -19.02 7.40
N TRP A 263 6.93 -18.06 8.33
CA TRP A 263 8.05 -17.23 8.80
C TRP A 263 8.44 -17.48 10.26
N MET A 264 7.88 -18.50 10.90
CA MET A 264 8.18 -18.89 12.30
C MET A 264 9.51 -19.62 12.50
N CYS A 265 10.39 -19.67 11.49
CA CYS A 265 11.71 -20.29 11.66
C CYS A 265 12.80 -19.35 12.21
N ILE A 266 12.45 -18.15 12.69
CA ILE A 266 13.46 -17.21 13.25
C ILE A 266 13.55 -17.29 14.78
N GLU A 267 12.66 -17.98 15.47
CA GLU A 267 12.71 -18.11 16.94
C GLU A 267 13.63 -19.24 17.48
N ASP A 268 14.18 -20.10 16.62
CA ASP A 268 14.99 -21.25 17.05
C ASP A 268 16.52 -21.03 17.03
N PHE A 269 17.00 -19.78 17.00
CA PHE A 269 18.42 -19.45 17.17
C PHE A 269 18.69 -18.72 18.47
N GLU A 270 18.30 -19.33 19.61
CA GLU A 270 18.94 -19.11 20.88
C GLU A 270 19.73 -20.40 21.25
N GLY A 271 21.02 -20.41 20.93
CA GLY A 271 21.98 -21.41 21.28
C GLY A 271 23.37 -20.81 21.37
#